data_39d968230d1941234324b592106a5b47
#
_entry.id   39d968230d1941234324b592106a5b47
#
_cell.length_a   1.000
_cell.length_b   1.000
_cell.length_c   1.000
_cell.angle_alpha   90.00
_cell.angle_beta   90.00
_cell.angle_gamma   90.00
#
_symmetry.space_group_name_H-M   'P 1'
#
loop_
_entity.id
_entity.type
_entity.pdbx_description
1 polymer ?
#
loop_
_entity_poly.entity_id
_entity_poly.type
_entity_poly.pdbx_seq_one_letter_code
_entity_poly.pdbx_strand_id
1 'polypeptide(L)'
;MRKINRAVKIRIYPNKEQITQIEKTIGCSRFLYNRMLADKIRYYQEEKKMLKNTPAGYKKEYPWLKEVDSLALANVQLNLEGAFRKFFREPGVGFPHYKSKKHSRKSYTTNMVNGNICLQDRFLKLPKMQPVKIKLHRMIPEGWKLKSVTVSREPSGKYFASLLFDCDNQTAEKRQAEKFLGMDFAMHGMCVFSTGERAGYPMFYRNAEKKLAREQRKLSRCEKGSRNYQKQKKKVALYHEKIKNQRKDFQHKLSHSLAEDYDAVCVEDLNLKGIAGGLHFGKGIQDNGYGQFLSLLGYKLEERGKYLIKVDRYFASSKICSVCGHKKKELALSERIYLCECGNRMDRDVNAAVNILKEGKRIYKKCA
;
A
#
# COMPACT_ATOMS: atom_id res chain seq x y z
N MET A 1 -15.12 -4.53 21.24
CA MET A 1 -14.09 -5.26 20.45
C MET A 1 -14.22 -4.90 18.98
N ARG A 2 -13.16 -4.42 18.34
CA ARG A 2 -13.17 -4.01 16.92
C ARG A 2 -12.89 -5.25 16.07
N LYS A 3 -13.84 -5.62 15.18
CA LYS A 3 -13.59 -6.68 14.18
C LYS A 3 -12.49 -6.27 13.23
N ILE A 4 -11.48 -7.10 13.08
CA ILE A 4 -10.35 -6.86 12.18
C ILE A 4 -10.51 -7.72 10.93
N ASN A 5 -10.41 -7.11 9.76
CA ASN A 5 -10.30 -7.83 8.51
C ASN A 5 -8.82 -8.04 8.16
N ARG A 6 -8.43 -9.26 7.84
CA ARG A 6 -7.06 -9.59 7.41
C ARG A 6 -7.04 -10.10 5.97
N ALA A 7 -6.09 -9.59 5.19
CA ALA A 7 -5.89 -10.01 3.81
C ALA A 7 -4.64 -10.88 3.67
N VAL A 8 -4.79 -12.05 3.03
CA VAL A 8 -3.70 -12.95 2.69
C VAL A 8 -3.54 -13.00 1.17
N LYS A 9 -2.44 -12.45 0.64
CA LYS A 9 -2.16 -12.48 -0.80
C LYS A 9 -1.36 -13.73 -1.14
N ILE A 10 -1.94 -14.62 -1.95
CA ILE A 10 -1.34 -15.89 -2.38
C ILE A 10 -1.08 -15.89 -3.88
N ARG A 11 -0.11 -16.71 -4.31
CA ARG A 11 0.14 -16.99 -5.72
C ARG A 11 -0.85 -18.00 -6.24
N ILE A 12 -1.44 -17.76 -7.42
CA ILE A 12 -2.29 -18.70 -8.14
C ILE A 12 -1.67 -19.06 -9.49
N TYR A 13 -1.95 -20.28 -9.99
CA TYR A 13 -1.37 -20.84 -11.20
C TYR A 13 -2.52 -21.29 -12.14
N PRO A 14 -3.21 -20.34 -12.80
CA PRO A 14 -4.31 -20.67 -13.68
C PRO A 14 -3.81 -21.32 -14.99
N ASN A 15 -4.56 -22.29 -15.50
CA ASN A 15 -4.37 -22.85 -16.85
C ASN A 15 -4.88 -21.88 -17.94
N LYS A 16 -4.81 -22.26 -19.22
CA LYS A 16 -5.19 -21.40 -20.35
C LYS A 16 -6.67 -20.98 -20.29
N GLU A 17 -7.58 -21.89 -19.99
CA GLU A 17 -9.02 -21.62 -19.89
C GLU A 17 -9.33 -20.69 -18.71
N GLN A 18 -8.74 -20.97 -17.55
CA GLN A 18 -8.86 -20.12 -16.37
C GLN A 18 -8.29 -18.72 -16.58
N ILE A 19 -7.17 -18.59 -17.30
CA ILE A 19 -6.62 -17.30 -17.72
C ILE A 19 -7.63 -16.54 -18.58
N THR A 20 -8.25 -17.22 -19.55
CA THR A 20 -9.27 -16.61 -20.40
C THR A 20 -10.44 -16.09 -19.59
N GLN A 21 -10.96 -16.90 -18.66
CA GLN A 21 -12.06 -16.50 -17.80
C GLN A 21 -11.71 -15.34 -16.85
N ILE A 22 -10.50 -15.34 -16.28
CA ILE A 22 -9.99 -14.23 -15.46
C ILE A 22 -9.90 -12.94 -16.27
N GLU A 23 -9.31 -13.00 -17.47
CA GLU A 23 -9.13 -11.80 -18.33
C GLU A 23 -10.51 -11.29 -18.84
N LYS A 24 -11.46 -12.19 -19.16
CA LYS A 24 -12.86 -11.81 -19.48
C LYS A 24 -13.48 -11.06 -18.29
N THR A 25 -13.39 -11.61 -17.08
CA THR A 25 -13.96 -10.97 -15.88
C THR A 25 -13.35 -9.60 -15.61
N ILE A 26 -12.03 -9.44 -15.76
CA ILE A 26 -11.35 -8.15 -15.64
C ILE A 26 -11.84 -7.18 -16.73
N GLY A 27 -12.00 -7.67 -17.98
CA GLY A 27 -12.49 -6.88 -19.11
C GLY A 27 -13.91 -6.37 -18.89
N CYS A 28 -14.83 -7.26 -18.53
CA CYS A 28 -16.22 -6.97 -18.21
C CYS A 28 -16.36 -5.99 -17.05
N SER A 29 -15.58 -6.19 -15.98
CA SER A 29 -15.58 -5.29 -14.82
C SER A 29 -15.13 -3.87 -15.20
N ARG A 30 -14.12 -3.73 -16.06
CA ARG A 30 -13.67 -2.42 -16.55
C ARG A 30 -14.71 -1.77 -17.47
N PHE A 31 -15.27 -2.52 -18.39
CA PHE A 31 -16.32 -2.05 -19.30
C PHE A 31 -17.51 -1.52 -18.52
N LEU A 32 -18.04 -2.36 -17.61
CA LEU A 32 -19.20 -2.00 -16.80
C LEU A 32 -18.95 -0.77 -15.92
N TYR A 33 -17.76 -0.66 -15.31
CA TYR A 33 -17.38 0.53 -14.54
C TYR A 33 -17.47 1.80 -15.39
N ASN A 34 -16.89 1.75 -16.61
CA ASN A 34 -16.88 2.90 -17.49
C ASN A 34 -18.28 3.25 -18.00
N ARG A 35 -19.09 2.24 -18.34
CA ARG A 35 -20.45 2.45 -18.82
C ARG A 35 -21.33 3.05 -17.72
N MET A 36 -21.29 2.48 -16.51
CA MET A 36 -21.99 3.02 -15.33
C MET A 36 -21.58 4.46 -15.02
N LEU A 37 -20.29 4.78 -15.10
CA LEU A 37 -19.78 6.14 -14.90
C LEU A 37 -20.30 7.09 -15.97
N ALA A 38 -20.23 6.70 -17.25
CA ALA A 38 -20.75 7.52 -18.37
C ALA A 38 -22.23 7.83 -18.21
N ASP A 39 -23.05 6.83 -17.89
CA ASP A 39 -24.48 7.00 -17.72
C ASP A 39 -24.82 7.86 -16.50
N LYS A 40 -24.07 7.75 -15.38
CA LYS A 40 -24.22 8.65 -14.23
C LYS A 40 -23.89 10.10 -14.58
N ILE A 41 -22.85 10.34 -15.37
CA ILE A 41 -22.45 11.69 -15.80
C ILE A 41 -23.54 12.28 -16.69
N ARG A 42 -23.99 11.53 -17.73
CA ARG A 42 -25.04 11.97 -18.66
C ARG A 42 -26.33 12.29 -17.93
N TYR A 43 -26.83 11.37 -17.12
CA TYR A 43 -28.08 11.55 -16.35
C TYR A 43 -28.01 12.77 -15.40
N TYR A 44 -26.85 12.99 -14.76
CA TYR A 44 -26.68 14.17 -13.91
C TYR A 44 -26.68 15.49 -14.70
N GLN A 45 -26.15 15.48 -15.93
CA GLN A 45 -26.20 16.66 -16.82
C GLN A 45 -27.64 17.02 -17.20
N GLU A 46 -28.47 16.01 -17.48
CA GLU A 46 -29.87 16.15 -17.90
C GLU A 46 -30.80 16.44 -16.73
N GLU A 47 -30.77 15.63 -15.68
CA GLU A 47 -31.75 15.61 -14.59
C GLU A 47 -31.28 16.28 -13.29
N LYS A 48 -29.99 16.64 -13.18
CA LYS A 48 -29.35 17.16 -11.95
C LYS A 48 -29.53 16.24 -10.72
N LYS A 49 -29.78 14.95 -10.96
CA LYS A 49 -29.94 13.87 -9.95
C LYS A 49 -28.96 12.76 -10.13
N MET A 50 -28.69 12.02 -9.05
CA MET A 50 -27.79 10.86 -9.09
C MET A 50 -28.52 9.62 -9.61
N LEU A 51 -28.05 9.06 -10.74
CA LEU A 51 -28.58 7.82 -11.31
C LEU A 51 -28.29 6.61 -10.40
N LYS A 52 -29.36 5.89 -10.05
CA LYS A 52 -29.26 4.59 -9.36
C LYS A 52 -29.28 3.46 -10.39
N ASN A 53 -28.12 3.16 -10.98
CA ASN A 53 -27.94 2.07 -11.93
C ASN A 53 -27.33 0.83 -11.27
N THR A 54 -27.72 -0.36 -11.74
CA THR A 54 -27.23 -1.63 -11.21
C THR A 54 -26.67 -2.52 -12.33
N PRO A 55 -25.72 -3.43 -12.05
CA PRO A 55 -25.18 -4.37 -13.05
C PRO A 55 -26.25 -5.24 -13.72
N ALA A 56 -27.37 -5.51 -13.03
CA ALA A 56 -28.44 -6.32 -13.58
C ALA A 56 -29.11 -5.69 -14.81
N GLY A 57 -29.32 -4.37 -14.79
CA GLY A 57 -29.86 -3.62 -15.94
C GLY A 57 -28.98 -3.76 -17.17
N TYR A 58 -27.66 -3.66 -16.99
CA TYR A 58 -26.71 -3.78 -18.10
C TYR A 58 -26.60 -5.18 -18.70
N LYS A 59 -26.94 -6.24 -17.96
CA LYS A 59 -26.96 -7.60 -18.50
C LYS A 59 -28.06 -7.84 -19.52
N LYS A 60 -29.10 -7.00 -19.56
CA LYS A 60 -30.14 -7.03 -20.58
C LYS A 60 -29.60 -6.41 -21.90
N GLU A 61 -28.93 -5.29 -21.81
CA GLU A 61 -28.32 -4.57 -22.92
C GLU A 61 -27.06 -5.27 -23.46
N TYR A 62 -26.25 -5.87 -22.54
CA TYR A 62 -25.00 -6.57 -22.86
C TYR A 62 -25.03 -8.03 -22.37
N PRO A 63 -25.64 -8.96 -23.11
CA PRO A 63 -25.83 -10.37 -22.67
C PRO A 63 -24.54 -11.10 -22.31
N TRP A 64 -23.41 -10.74 -22.94
CA TRP A 64 -22.09 -11.33 -22.67
C TRP A 64 -21.57 -11.04 -21.23
N LEU A 65 -22.14 -10.08 -20.51
CA LEU A 65 -21.85 -9.88 -19.09
C LEU A 65 -22.33 -11.06 -18.21
N LYS A 66 -23.21 -11.93 -18.71
CA LYS A 66 -23.66 -13.16 -18.04
C LYS A 66 -22.58 -14.26 -18.04
N GLU A 67 -21.59 -14.19 -18.90
CA GLU A 67 -20.50 -15.17 -18.99
C GLU A 67 -19.52 -15.08 -17.81
N VAL A 68 -19.51 -13.95 -17.09
CA VAL A 68 -18.61 -13.72 -15.98
C VAL A 68 -19.33 -13.72 -14.63
N ASP A 69 -18.56 -13.72 -13.56
CA ASP A 69 -19.07 -13.73 -12.19
C ASP A 69 -19.93 -12.49 -11.87
N SER A 70 -21.18 -12.73 -11.49
CA SER A 70 -22.13 -11.68 -11.17
C SER A 70 -21.75 -10.86 -9.94
N LEU A 71 -21.08 -11.47 -8.96
CA LEU A 71 -20.62 -10.78 -7.76
C LEU A 71 -19.41 -9.92 -8.05
N ALA A 72 -18.57 -10.30 -9.03
CA ALA A 72 -17.52 -9.43 -9.53
C ALA A 72 -18.10 -8.16 -10.17
N LEU A 73 -19.19 -8.27 -10.91
CA LEU A 73 -19.90 -7.12 -11.48
C LEU A 73 -20.59 -6.27 -10.40
N ALA A 74 -21.17 -6.87 -9.36
CA ALA A 74 -21.73 -6.14 -8.22
C ALA A 74 -20.67 -5.33 -7.48
N ASN A 75 -19.45 -5.87 -7.32
CA ASN A 75 -18.32 -5.11 -6.76
C ASN A 75 -17.89 -3.92 -7.63
N VAL A 76 -18.16 -3.92 -8.94
CA VAL A 76 -17.95 -2.74 -9.79
C VAL A 76 -18.82 -1.57 -9.35
N GLN A 77 -20.10 -1.82 -9.09
CA GLN A 77 -21.02 -0.81 -8.57
C GLN A 77 -20.53 -0.26 -7.25
N LEU A 78 -20.22 -1.14 -6.27
CA LEU A 78 -19.73 -0.74 -4.95
C LEU A 78 -18.44 0.11 -5.04
N ASN A 79 -17.53 -0.25 -5.94
CA ASN A 79 -16.30 0.52 -6.16
C ASN A 79 -16.57 1.90 -6.77
N LEU A 80 -17.52 2.02 -7.70
CA LEU A 80 -17.91 3.30 -8.30
C LEU A 80 -18.61 4.19 -7.27
N GLU A 81 -19.55 3.65 -6.51
CA GLU A 81 -20.23 4.35 -5.43
C GLU A 81 -19.25 4.81 -4.34
N GLY A 82 -18.30 3.94 -3.99
CA GLY A 82 -17.21 4.28 -3.07
C GLY A 82 -16.34 5.43 -3.58
N ALA A 83 -16.04 5.47 -4.89
CA ALA A 83 -15.29 6.56 -5.51
C ALA A 83 -16.04 7.89 -5.45
N PHE A 84 -17.35 7.90 -5.76
CA PHE A 84 -18.20 9.09 -5.61
C PHE A 84 -18.31 9.55 -4.15
N ARG A 85 -18.50 8.59 -3.22
CA ARG A 85 -18.56 8.91 -1.78
C ARG A 85 -17.29 9.61 -1.29
N LYS A 86 -16.11 9.16 -1.73
CA LYS A 86 -14.84 9.82 -1.42
C LYS A 86 -14.74 11.20 -2.03
N PHE A 87 -15.12 11.34 -3.30
CA PHE A 87 -15.13 12.63 -3.99
C PHE A 87 -15.96 13.69 -3.23
N PHE A 88 -17.15 13.31 -2.73
CA PHE A 88 -18.01 14.24 -1.99
C PHE A 88 -17.60 14.50 -0.53
N ARG A 89 -16.84 13.59 0.10
CA ARG A 89 -16.51 13.67 1.53
C ARG A 89 -15.10 14.12 1.84
N GLU A 90 -14.16 13.82 0.96
CA GLU A 90 -12.73 14.02 1.23
C GLU A 90 -12.18 15.17 0.38
N PRO A 91 -11.82 16.33 0.98
CA PRO A 91 -11.19 17.43 0.24
C PRO A 91 -9.92 16.96 -0.50
N GLY A 92 -9.75 17.38 -1.74
CA GLY A 92 -8.60 17.01 -2.57
C GLY A 92 -8.69 15.66 -3.28
N VAL A 93 -9.77 14.89 -3.08
CA VAL A 93 -10.05 13.71 -3.91
C VAL A 93 -10.73 14.15 -5.20
N GLY A 94 -10.11 13.82 -6.35
CA GLY A 94 -10.63 14.16 -7.67
C GLY A 94 -11.86 13.33 -8.07
N PHE A 95 -12.57 13.80 -9.10
CA PHE A 95 -13.73 13.12 -9.68
C PHE A 95 -13.36 11.71 -10.19
N PRO A 96 -14.27 10.71 -10.12
CA PRO A 96 -14.02 9.37 -10.61
C PRO A 96 -13.62 9.34 -12.09
N HIS A 97 -12.51 8.67 -12.42
CA HIS A 97 -11.99 8.61 -13.79
C HIS A 97 -12.30 7.29 -14.50
N TYR A 98 -12.42 7.34 -15.83
CA TYR A 98 -12.54 6.13 -16.65
C TYR A 98 -11.32 5.22 -16.51
N LYS A 99 -11.58 3.91 -16.49
CA LYS A 99 -10.53 2.88 -16.40
C LYS A 99 -10.04 2.49 -17.79
N SER A 100 -8.74 2.63 -18.07
CA SER A 100 -8.13 2.22 -19.33
C SER A 100 -7.58 0.78 -19.26
N LYS A 101 -7.59 0.08 -20.41
CA LYS A 101 -6.96 -1.25 -20.54
C LYS A 101 -5.45 -1.21 -20.27
N LYS A 102 -4.81 -0.08 -20.58
CA LYS A 102 -3.36 0.09 -20.52
C LYS A 102 -2.85 0.45 -19.13
N HIS A 103 -3.54 1.37 -18.43
CA HIS A 103 -3.05 1.97 -17.19
C HIS A 103 -3.75 1.47 -15.92
N SER A 104 -4.99 0.98 -16.03
CA SER A 104 -5.71 0.51 -14.84
C SER A 104 -5.20 -0.83 -14.33
N ARG A 105 -5.31 -1.03 -13.03
CA ARG A 105 -4.97 -2.30 -12.38
C ARG A 105 -5.84 -3.41 -12.94
N LYS A 106 -5.22 -4.51 -13.33
CA LYS A 106 -5.90 -5.70 -13.83
C LYS A 106 -6.33 -6.57 -12.66
N SER A 107 -7.52 -6.33 -12.15
CA SER A 107 -8.09 -7.10 -11.03
C SER A 107 -9.61 -7.00 -11.00
N TYR A 108 -10.23 -7.99 -10.40
CA TYR A 108 -11.62 -7.99 -9.98
C TYR A 108 -11.76 -8.56 -8.57
N THR A 109 -12.82 -8.21 -7.86
CA THR A 109 -13.14 -8.74 -6.54
C THR A 109 -14.46 -9.48 -6.61
N THR A 110 -14.53 -10.66 -6.01
CA THR A 110 -15.77 -11.43 -5.83
C THR A 110 -16.00 -11.69 -4.35
N ASN A 111 -17.25 -11.62 -3.90
CA ASN A 111 -17.62 -11.83 -2.51
C ASN A 111 -17.97 -13.31 -2.27
N MET A 112 -17.74 -13.75 -1.05
CA MET A 112 -18.19 -15.04 -0.57
C MET A 112 -19.69 -14.98 -0.27
N VAL A 113 -20.48 -15.78 -0.99
CA VAL A 113 -21.92 -15.92 -0.81
C VAL A 113 -22.28 -17.38 -1.05
N ASN A 114 -22.96 -18.02 -0.09
CA ASN A 114 -23.46 -19.40 -0.21
C ASN A 114 -22.41 -20.42 -0.72
N GLY A 115 -21.17 -20.35 -0.24
CA GLY A 115 -20.14 -21.32 -0.61
C GLY A 115 -19.59 -21.22 -2.04
N ASN A 116 -19.86 -20.13 -2.76
CA ASN A 116 -19.41 -19.93 -4.14
C ASN A 116 -17.88 -19.83 -4.31
N ILE A 117 -17.15 -19.61 -3.22
CA ILE A 117 -15.70 -19.61 -3.14
C ILE A 117 -15.30 -20.65 -2.09
N CYS A 118 -14.36 -21.52 -2.45
CA CYS A 118 -13.85 -22.52 -1.52
C CYS A 118 -12.33 -22.58 -1.60
N LEU A 119 -11.69 -22.65 -0.44
CA LEU A 119 -10.26 -22.86 -0.31
C LEU A 119 -10.05 -24.28 0.20
N GLN A 120 -9.49 -25.15 -0.63
CA GLN A 120 -9.21 -26.55 -0.29
C GLN A 120 -7.74 -26.84 -0.59
N ASP A 121 -6.95 -27.14 0.43
CA ASP A 121 -5.52 -27.50 0.34
C ASP A 121 -4.73 -26.63 -0.65
N ARG A 122 -4.53 -27.15 -1.88
CA ARG A 122 -3.74 -26.53 -2.94
C ARG A 122 -4.58 -25.87 -4.03
N PHE A 123 -5.90 -25.78 -3.81
CA PHE A 123 -6.83 -25.27 -4.82
C PHE A 123 -7.72 -24.17 -4.25
N LEU A 124 -8.04 -23.20 -5.10
CA LEU A 124 -9.01 -22.15 -4.85
C LEU A 124 -10.13 -22.26 -5.89
N LYS A 125 -11.34 -22.63 -5.45
CA LYS A 125 -12.54 -22.57 -6.28
C LYS A 125 -13.03 -21.12 -6.36
N LEU A 126 -13.26 -20.65 -7.57
CA LEU A 126 -13.82 -19.34 -7.88
C LEU A 126 -15.04 -19.50 -8.78
N PRO A 127 -16.00 -18.56 -8.77
CA PRO A 127 -17.17 -18.62 -9.63
C PRO A 127 -16.80 -18.69 -11.12
N LYS A 128 -17.59 -19.45 -11.88
CA LYS A 128 -17.48 -19.60 -13.34
C LYS A 128 -16.17 -20.23 -13.84
N MET A 129 -15.41 -20.93 -12.99
CA MET A 129 -14.21 -21.67 -13.43
C MET A 129 -13.93 -22.89 -12.54
N GLN A 130 -13.15 -23.82 -13.07
CA GLN A 130 -12.62 -24.96 -12.31
C GLN A 130 -11.65 -24.49 -11.21
N PRO A 131 -11.44 -25.29 -10.14
CA PRO A 131 -10.52 -24.95 -9.07
C PRO A 131 -9.11 -24.61 -9.58
N VAL A 132 -8.58 -23.47 -9.16
CA VAL A 132 -7.29 -22.95 -9.59
C VAL A 132 -6.21 -23.39 -8.59
N LYS A 133 -5.09 -23.93 -9.08
CA LYS A 133 -3.94 -24.31 -8.25
C LYS A 133 -3.34 -23.09 -7.57
N ILE A 134 -3.05 -23.21 -6.27
CA ILE A 134 -2.50 -22.15 -5.44
C ILE A 134 -1.23 -22.58 -4.71
N LYS A 135 -0.49 -21.60 -4.18
CA LYS A 135 0.59 -21.83 -3.21
C LYS A 135 0.30 -21.02 -1.95
N LEU A 136 -0.13 -21.73 -0.90
CA LEU A 136 -0.21 -21.15 0.44
C LEU A 136 1.19 -21.09 1.04
N HIS A 137 1.55 -19.94 1.59
CA HIS A 137 2.84 -19.69 2.24
C HIS A 137 2.71 -19.63 3.77
N ARG A 138 1.49 -19.71 4.28
CA ARG A 138 1.16 -19.81 5.71
C ARG A 138 -0.17 -20.51 5.88
N MET A 139 -0.36 -21.12 7.02
CA MET A 139 -1.66 -21.68 7.43
C MET A 139 -2.64 -20.53 7.70
N ILE A 140 -3.88 -20.74 7.34
CA ILE A 140 -4.98 -19.84 7.69
C ILE A 140 -5.54 -20.36 9.01
N PRO A 141 -5.57 -19.51 10.06
CA PRO A 141 -6.10 -19.94 11.35
C PRO A 141 -7.55 -20.40 11.27
N GLU A 142 -7.90 -21.36 12.09
CA GLU A 142 -9.29 -21.78 12.26
C GLU A 142 -10.14 -20.61 12.77
N GLY A 143 -11.41 -20.57 12.40
CA GLY A 143 -12.33 -19.49 12.77
C GLY A 143 -12.29 -18.27 11.85
N TRP A 144 -11.30 -18.14 10.96
CA TRP A 144 -11.29 -17.04 9.99
C TRP A 144 -12.32 -17.28 8.87
N LYS A 145 -13.28 -16.36 8.75
CA LYS A 145 -14.36 -16.44 7.73
C LYS A 145 -13.96 -15.66 6.47
N LEU A 146 -13.89 -16.38 5.33
CA LEU A 146 -13.60 -15.76 4.05
C LEU A 146 -14.75 -14.83 3.62
N LYS A 147 -14.46 -13.56 3.37
CA LYS A 147 -15.44 -12.53 2.93
C LYS A 147 -15.40 -12.29 1.43
N SER A 148 -14.22 -12.18 0.87
CA SER A 148 -14.05 -11.89 -0.56
C SER A 148 -12.66 -12.31 -1.06
N VAL A 149 -12.57 -12.45 -2.37
CA VAL A 149 -11.31 -12.73 -3.07
C VAL A 149 -11.10 -11.68 -4.15
N THR A 150 -9.93 -11.03 -4.14
CA THR A 150 -9.50 -10.16 -5.23
C THR A 150 -8.48 -10.88 -6.08
N VAL A 151 -8.86 -11.26 -7.29
CA VAL A 151 -7.95 -11.84 -8.30
C VAL A 151 -7.25 -10.71 -9.04
N SER A 152 -5.94 -10.80 -9.20
CA SER A 152 -5.14 -9.80 -9.88
C SER A 152 -4.07 -10.40 -10.77
N ARG A 153 -3.80 -9.73 -11.92
CA ARG A 153 -2.66 -10.00 -12.79
C ARG A 153 -1.63 -8.90 -12.64
N GLU A 154 -0.41 -9.27 -12.31
CA GLU A 154 0.71 -8.33 -12.27
C GLU A 154 1.31 -8.12 -13.69
N PRO A 155 2.02 -7.00 -13.95
CA PRO A 155 2.65 -6.75 -15.24
C PRO A 155 3.67 -7.81 -15.67
N SER A 156 4.24 -8.56 -14.72
CA SER A 156 5.11 -9.73 -14.96
C SER A 156 4.39 -10.94 -15.57
N GLY A 157 3.05 -10.87 -15.67
CA GLY A 157 2.19 -11.97 -16.11
C GLY A 157 1.81 -12.96 -15.02
N LYS A 158 2.22 -12.72 -13.79
CA LYS A 158 1.87 -13.55 -12.64
C LYS A 158 0.47 -13.22 -12.12
N TYR A 159 -0.25 -14.25 -11.64
CA TYR A 159 -1.58 -14.12 -11.05
C TYR A 159 -1.54 -14.31 -9.54
N PHE A 160 -2.35 -13.54 -8.84
CA PHE A 160 -2.48 -13.60 -7.38
C PHE A 160 -3.94 -13.53 -6.97
N ALA A 161 -4.28 -14.17 -5.87
CA ALA A 161 -5.54 -14.00 -5.15
C ALA A 161 -5.24 -13.36 -3.80
N SER A 162 -5.94 -12.28 -3.48
CA SER A 162 -5.93 -11.66 -2.15
C SER A 162 -7.21 -12.09 -1.45
N LEU A 163 -7.09 -12.96 -0.47
CA LEU A 163 -8.17 -13.51 0.33
C LEU A 163 -8.43 -12.58 1.50
N LEU A 164 -9.61 -12.00 1.60
CA LEU A 164 -10.02 -11.15 2.71
C LEU A 164 -10.83 -11.97 3.70
N PHE A 165 -10.35 -12.03 4.93
CA PHE A 165 -11.01 -12.75 6.02
C PHE A 165 -11.59 -11.78 7.05
N ASP A 166 -12.75 -12.14 7.59
CA ASP A 166 -13.27 -11.63 8.86
C ASP A 166 -12.63 -12.47 9.96
N CYS A 167 -11.91 -11.80 10.83
CA CYS A 167 -11.22 -12.45 11.94
C CYS A 167 -11.86 -11.95 13.23
N ASP A 168 -12.28 -12.83 14.09
CA ASP A 168 -12.74 -12.49 15.45
C ASP A 168 -11.57 -12.03 16.33
N ASN A 169 -10.57 -11.42 15.71
CA ASN A 169 -9.36 -11.00 16.37
C ASN A 169 -9.60 -9.68 17.08
N GLN A 170 -9.38 -9.71 18.35
CA GLN A 170 -9.33 -8.56 19.23
C GLN A 170 -7.99 -7.87 19.02
N THR A 171 -8.01 -6.56 18.79
CA THR A 171 -6.83 -5.77 19.09
C THR A 171 -6.49 -6.01 20.55
N ALA A 172 -5.24 -6.28 20.87
CA ALA A 172 -4.82 -6.33 22.25
C ALA A 172 -5.20 -5.00 22.93
N GLU A 173 -5.66 -5.07 24.15
CA GLU A 173 -5.92 -3.86 24.94
C GLU A 173 -4.65 -3.01 25.00
N LYS A 174 -4.84 -1.71 24.94
CA LYS A 174 -3.72 -0.78 25.02
C LYS A 174 -3.07 -0.88 26.36
N ARG A 175 -1.77 -1.19 26.37
CA ARG A 175 -0.95 -1.29 27.58
C ARG A 175 -0.24 0.03 27.84
N GLN A 176 0.13 0.26 29.09
CA GLN A 176 1.04 1.35 29.41
C GLN A 176 2.37 1.15 28.66
N ALA A 177 2.86 2.20 28.01
CA ALA A 177 4.10 2.12 27.25
C ALA A 177 5.29 2.44 28.16
N GLU A 178 6.27 1.55 28.19
CA GLU A 178 7.51 1.70 28.93
C GLU A 178 8.69 1.94 27.98
N LYS A 179 8.80 1.12 26.93
CA LYS A 179 9.89 1.19 25.95
C LYS A 179 9.51 2.07 24.75
N PHE A 180 10.13 3.24 24.66
CA PHE A 180 9.91 4.20 23.59
C PHE A 180 11.09 4.27 22.64
N LEU A 181 10.82 4.46 21.35
CA LEU A 181 11.81 4.73 20.31
C LEU A 181 11.44 6.01 19.57
N GLY A 182 12.40 6.93 19.40
CA GLY A 182 12.30 8.04 18.46
C GLY A 182 12.90 7.65 17.12
N MET A 183 12.25 8.07 16.03
CA MET A 183 12.68 7.74 14.67
C MET A 183 12.58 8.96 13.76
N ASP A 184 13.73 9.42 13.26
CA ASP A 184 13.84 10.47 12.26
C ASP A 184 13.90 9.89 10.84
N PHE A 185 13.27 10.56 9.88
CA PHE A 185 13.29 10.16 8.48
C PHE A 185 14.64 10.51 7.84
N ALA A 186 15.32 9.51 7.31
CA ALA A 186 16.55 9.69 6.55
C ALA A 186 16.34 9.32 5.07
N MET A 187 16.67 10.24 4.17
CA MET A 187 16.58 10.00 2.73
C MET A 187 17.44 8.81 2.28
N HIS A 188 18.64 8.70 2.82
CA HIS A 188 19.55 7.59 2.65
C HIS A 188 19.44 6.69 3.88
N GLY A 189 19.01 5.45 3.67
CA GLY A 189 18.93 4.47 4.76
C GLY A 189 17.57 4.38 5.47
N MET A 190 16.55 5.13 5.04
CA MET A 190 15.16 5.11 5.50
C MET A 190 14.90 5.85 6.81
N CYS A 191 15.59 5.54 7.91
CA CYS A 191 15.44 6.24 9.18
C CYS A 191 16.64 6.04 10.10
N VAL A 192 16.79 6.96 11.05
CA VAL A 192 17.75 6.96 12.15
C VAL A 192 16.98 6.89 13.47
N PHE A 193 17.46 6.08 14.40
CA PHE A 193 16.82 5.86 15.69
C PHE A 193 17.46 6.71 16.78
N SER A 194 16.70 6.98 17.81
CA SER A 194 17.19 7.69 19.02
C SER A 194 18.26 6.92 19.82
N THR A 195 18.47 5.65 19.48
CA THR A 195 19.57 4.81 19.97
C THR A 195 20.92 5.09 19.27
N GLY A 196 20.92 5.89 18.20
CA GLY A 196 22.07 6.12 17.33
C GLY A 196 22.19 5.15 16.14
N GLU A 197 21.41 4.08 16.13
CA GLU A 197 21.39 3.11 15.06
C GLU A 197 20.67 3.63 13.82
N ARG A 198 20.96 3.04 12.66
CA ARG A 198 20.30 3.33 11.38
C ARG A 198 19.59 2.09 10.88
N ALA A 199 18.44 2.28 10.21
CA ALA A 199 17.65 1.16 9.68
C ALA A 199 18.38 0.31 8.62
N GLY A 200 19.44 0.83 8.01
CA GLY A 200 20.27 0.08 7.06
C GLY A 200 19.56 -0.31 5.76
N TYR A 201 18.62 0.51 5.26
CA TYR A 201 17.90 0.21 4.02
C TYR A 201 18.84 0.10 2.82
N PRO A 202 18.83 -1.05 2.08
CA PRO A 202 19.82 -1.35 1.04
C PRO A 202 19.63 -0.60 -0.29
N MET A 203 18.77 0.41 -0.38
CA MET A 203 18.52 1.20 -1.61
C MET A 203 18.27 0.35 -2.86
N PHE A 204 17.34 -0.58 -2.79
CA PHE A 204 17.09 -1.61 -3.81
C PHE A 204 16.87 -1.09 -5.22
N TYR A 205 16.20 0.06 -5.36
CA TYR A 205 15.99 0.68 -6.67
C TYR A 205 17.31 1.24 -7.23
N ARG A 206 18.07 1.98 -6.43
CA ARG A 206 19.35 2.57 -6.86
C ARG A 206 20.34 1.52 -7.27
N ASN A 207 20.42 0.41 -6.53
CA ASN A 207 21.28 -0.72 -6.88
C ASN A 207 20.89 -1.42 -8.18
N ALA A 208 19.59 -1.42 -8.51
CA ALA A 208 19.08 -2.01 -9.75
C ALA A 208 19.01 -1.01 -10.93
N GLU A 209 19.15 0.28 -10.69
CA GLU A 209 18.85 1.36 -11.64
C GLU A 209 19.59 1.23 -12.97
N LYS A 210 20.93 1.03 -12.96
CA LYS A 210 21.73 0.88 -14.19
C LYS A 210 21.25 -0.29 -15.05
N LYS A 211 20.94 -1.43 -14.41
CA LYS A 211 20.41 -2.63 -15.11
C LYS A 211 19.00 -2.38 -15.64
N LEU A 212 18.14 -1.78 -14.84
CA LEU A 212 16.77 -1.44 -15.23
C LEU A 212 16.75 -0.47 -16.42
N ALA A 213 17.54 0.61 -16.36
CA ALA A 213 17.66 1.59 -17.45
C ALA A 213 18.13 0.96 -18.77
N ARG A 214 19.09 0.01 -18.69
CA ARG A 214 19.53 -0.75 -19.87
C ARG A 214 18.38 -1.56 -20.50
N GLU A 215 17.61 -2.25 -19.69
CA GLU A 215 16.48 -3.05 -20.18
C GLU A 215 15.32 -2.17 -20.68
N GLN A 216 15.11 -1.00 -20.10
CA GLN A 216 14.14 -0.02 -20.58
C GLN A 216 14.54 0.57 -21.94
N ARG A 217 15.83 0.91 -22.14
CA ARG A 217 16.36 1.35 -23.45
C ARG A 217 16.17 0.28 -24.52
N LYS A 218 16.40 -1.02 -24.19
CA LYS A 218 16.10 -2.12 -25.13
C LYS A 218 14.61 -2.17 -25.46
N LEU A 219 13.74 -1.98 -24.48
CA LEU A 219 12.30 -1.97 -24.68
C LEU A 219 11.86 -0.83 -25.61
N SER A 220 12.43 0.37 -25.45
CA SER A 220 12.08 1.53 -26.29
C SER A 220 12.48 1.35 -27.76
N ARG A 221 13.50 0.52 -28.04
CA ARG A 221 13.94 0.19 -29.41
C ARG A 221 13.14 -0.93 -30.06
N CYS A 222 12.33 -1.67 -29.31
CA CYS A 222 11.49 -2.73 -29.86
C CYS A 222 10.25 -2.13 -30.53
N GLU A 223 9.86 -2.69 -31.67
CA GLU A 223 8.61 -2.38 -32.34
C GLU A 223 7.42 -2.69 -31.43
N LYS A 224 6.56 -1.68 -31.21
CA LYS A 224 5.39 -1.78 -30.33
C LYS A 224 4.41 -2.83 -30.85
N GLY A 225 4.08 -3.81 -30.00
CA GLY A 225 3.16 -4.91 -30.34
C GLY A 225 3.87 -6.19 -30.78
N SER A 226 5.13 -6.14 -31.18
CA SER A 226 5.90 -7.31 -31.61
C SER A 226 6.09 -8.34 -30.45
N ARG A 227 6.41 -9.58 -30.79
CA ARG A 227 6.76 -10.63 -29.81
C ARG A 227 7.98 -10.22 -28.96
N ASN A 228 8.98 -9.59 -29.57
CA ASN A 228 10.17 -9.10 -28.86
C ASN A 228 9.83 -7.98 -27.89
N TYR A 229 8.96 -7.05 -28.28
CA TYR A 229 8.44 -6.03 -27.37
C TYR A 229 7.77 -6.65 -26.13
N GLN A 230 6.91 -7.67 -26.33
CA GLN A 230 6.22 -8.33 -25.20
C GLN A 230 7.20 -9.07 -24.29
N LYS A 231 8.20 -9.76 -24.84
CA LYS A 231 9.26 -10.43 -24.06
C LYS A 231 10.05 -9.40 -23.23
N GLN A 232 10.47 -8.31 -23.87
CA GLN A 232 11.27 -7.28 -23.19
C GLN A 232 10.46 -6.52 -22.14
N LYS A 233 9.19 -6.21 -22.44
CA LYS A 233 8.25 -5.61 -21.47
C LYS A 233 8.09 -6.47 -20.21
N LYS A 234 7.95 -7.79 -20.39
CA LYS A 234 7.88 -8.73 -19.27
C LYS A 234 9.18 -8.73 -18.45
N LYS A 235 10.35 -8.64 -19.11
CA LYS A 235 11.66 -8.57 -18.44
C LYS A 235 11.78 -7.31 -17.57
N VAL A 236 11.41 -6.15 -18.08
CA VAL A 236 11.36 -4.89 -17.33
C VAL A 236 10.40 -5.01 -16.13
N ALA A 237 9.22 -5.59 -16.34
CA ALA A 237 8.25 -5.81 -15.26
C ALA A 237 8.77 -6.71 -14.14
N LEU A 238 9.56 -7.75 -14.47
CA LEU A 238 10.22 -8.63 -13.49
C LEU A 238 11.26 -7.89 -12.64
N TYR A 239 12.02 -6.96 -13.21
CA TYR A 239 12.93 -6.10 -12.45
C TYR A 239 12.18 -5.23 -11.44
N HIS A 240 11.11 -4.56 -11.87
CA HIS A 240 10.27 -3.76 -10.96
C HIS A 240 9.63 -4.63 -9.86
N GLU A 241 9.17 -5.83 -10.21
CA GLU A 241 8.61 -6.78 -9.24
C GLU A 241 9.65 -7.19 -8.19
N LYS A 242 10.88 -7.49 -8.62
CA LYS A 242 11.98 -7.84 -7.72
C LYS A 242 12.27 -6.71 -6.71
N ILE A 243 12.45 -5.48 -7.19
CA ILE A 243 12.70 -4.31 -6.35
C ILE A 243 11.55 -4.10 -5.34
N LYS A 244 10.30 -4.15 -5.82
CA LYS A 244 9.10 -4.05 -4.98
C LYS A 244 9.07 -5.11 -3.88
N ASN A 245 9.39 -6.36 -4.22
CA ASN A 245 9.37 -7.46 -3.27
C ASN A 245 10.48 -7.36 -2.22
N GLN A 246 11.70 -7.03 -2.64
CA GLN A 246 12.84 -6.82 -1.74
C GLN A 246 12.56 -5.68 -0.74
N ARG A 247 12.05 -4.53 -1.23
CA ARG A 247 11.65 -3.41 -0.37
C ARG A 247 10.58 -3.83 0.63
N LYS A 248 9.55 -4.54 0.15
CA LYS A 248 8.45 -4.98 1.00
C LYS A 248 8.91 -5.98 2.07
N ASP A 249 9.79 -6.91 1.73
CA ASP A 249 10.36 -7.86 2.68
C ASP A 249 11.15 -7.14 3.78
N PHE A 250 12.04 -6.22 3.39
CA PHE A 250 12.79 -5.38 4.34
C PHE A 250 11.86 -4.61 5.29
N GLN A 251 10.86 -3.91 4.72
CA GLN A 251 9.90 -3.12 5.51
C GLN A 251 9.08 -3.99 6.46
N HIS A 252 8.70 -5.21 6.05
CA HIS A 252 7.98 -6.14 6.92
C HIS A 252 8.84 -6.64 8.06
N LYS A 253 10.12 -6.96 7.81
CA LYS A 253 11.07 -7.41 8.83
C LYS A 253 11.34 -6.29 9.84
N LEU A 254 11.73 -5.12 9.36
CA LEU A 254 12.02 -3.97 10.23
C LEU A 254 10.79 -3.57 11.06
N SER A 255 9.61 -3.43 10.44
CA SER A 255 8.40 -3.06 11.19
C SER A 255 7.92 -4.15 12.14
N HIS A 256 8.31 -5.41 11.94
CA HIS A 256 8.04 -6.49 12.88
C HIS A 256 8.97 -6.40 14.09
N SER A 257 10.28 -6.29 13.88
CA SER A 257 11.24 -6.13 14.97
C SER A 257 10.89 -4.93 15.84
N LEU A 258 10.68 -3.74 15.24
CA LEU A 258 10.31 -2.55 16.02
C LEU A 258 9.01 -2.72 16.83
N ALA A 259 8.01 -3.43 16.27
CA ALA A 259 6.77 -3.69 16.98
C ALA A 259 6.90 -4.76 18.08
N GLU A 260 7.91 -5.65 18.03
CA GLU A 260 8.24 -6.57 19.12
C GLU A 260 9.01 -5.84 20.24
N ASP A 261 10.03 -5.07 19.88
CA ASP A 261 11.03 -4.54 20.82
C ASP A 261 10.54 -3.30 21.59
N TYR A 262 9.61 -2.50 21.01
CA TYR A 262 9.16 -1.23 21.59
C TYR A 262 7.65 -1.20 21.79
N ASP A 263 7.19 -0.48 22.84
CA ASP A 263 5.77 -0.26 23.14
C ASP A 263 5.24 0.97 22.42
N ALA A 264 6.09 1.97 22.20
CA ALA A 264 5.74 3.18 21.47
C ALA A 264 6.86 3.60 20.53
N VAL A 265 6.51 3.89 19.27
CA VAL A 265 7.42 4.45 18.27
C VAL A 265 6.95 5.86 17.92
N CYS A 266 7.84 6.85 18.14
CA CYS A 266 7.58 8.27 17.89
C CYS A 266 8.19 8.66 16.53
N VAL A 267 7.41 9.29 15.66
CA VAL A 267 7.79 9.67 14.28
C VAL A 267 7.27 11.05 13.95
N GLU A 268 7.89 11.74 13.00
CA GLU A 268 7.34 12.99 12.45
C GLU A 268 6.16 12.73 11.49
N ASP A 269 5.15 13.61 11.51
CA ASP A 269 4.06 13.60 10.53
C ASP A 269 4.45 14.32 9.24
N LEU A 270 5.31 13.71 8.45
CA LEU A 270 5.90 14.30 7.25
C LEU A 270 4.91 14.38 6.07
N ASN A 271 4.89 15.52 5.40
CA ASN A 271 4.27 15.65 4.08
C ASN A 271 5.21 15.11 2.99
N LEU A 272 5.28 13.78 2.86
CA LEU A 272 6.17 13.12 1.89
C LEU A 272 5.92 13.53 0.43
N LYS A 273 4.69 13.91 0.06
CA LYS A 273 4.37 14.41 -1.29
C LYS A 273 4.98 15.79 -1.51
N GLY A 274 4.86 16.69 -0.54
CA GLY A 274 5.47 18.02 -0.60
C GLY A 274 6.99 17.94 -0.67
N ILE A 275 7.62 17.11 0.17
CA ILE A 275 9.08 16.90 0.16
C ILE A 275 9.55 16.31 -1.18
N ALA A 276 8.80 15.37 -1.76
CA ALA A 276 9.14 14.76 -3.05
C ALA A 276 9.13 15.77 -4.21
N GLY A 277 8.17 16.71 -4.22
CA GLY A 277 8.04 17.72 -5.26
C GLY A 277 8.95 18.92 -5.06
N GLY A 278 8.93 19.52 -3.86
CA GLY A 278 9.62 20.79 -3.59
C GLY A 278 11.15 20.70 -3.54
N LEU A 279 11.71 19.56 -3.11
CA LEU A 279 13.16 19.38 -2.94
C LEU A 279 13.78 18.43 -3.97
N HIS A 280 13.05 18.03 -5.01
CA HIS A 280 13.47 17.04 -6.03
C HIS A 280 13.93 15.68 -5.45
N PHE A 281 13.50 15.37 -4.23
CA PHE A 281 13.87 14.13 -3.52
C PHE A 281 12.96 12.92 -3.82
N GLY A 282 12.08 13.05 -4.82
CA GLY A 282 11.10 12.02 -5.19
C GLY A 282 11.70 10.63 -5.40
N LYS A 283 12.90 10.55 -5.97
CA LYS A 283 13.59 9.27 -6.20
C LYS A 283 13.96 8.55 -4.89
N GLY A 284 14.48 9.27 -3.89
CA GLY A 284 14.84 8.70 -2.59
C GLY A 284 13.61 8.26 -1.80
N ILE A 285 12.58 9.11 -1.75
CA ILE A 285 11.31 8.80 -1.06
C ILE A 285 10.59 7.61 -1.71
N GLN A 286 10.60 7.53 -3.04
CA GLN A 286 10.02 6.39 -3.76
C GLN A 286 10.85 5.11 -3.60
N ASP A 287 12.17 5.21 -3.49
CA ASP A 287 13.02 4.03 -3.29
C ASP A 287 12.76 3.40 -1.93
N ASN A 288 12.82 4.15 -0.84
CA ASN A 288 12.63 3.60 0.50
C ASN A 288 11.16 3.32 0.86
N GLY A 289 10.20 4.06 0.27
CA GLY A 289 8.77 3.86 0.49
C GLY A 289 8.34 4.06 1.94
N TYR A 290 8.89 5.08 2.62
CA TYR A 290 8.69 5.36 4.04
C TYR A 290 7.23 5.43 4.48
N GLY A 291 6.33 6.04 3.69
CA GLY A 291 4.90 6.06 3.99
C GLY A 291 4.26 4.67 4.05
N GLN A 292 4.72 3.73 3.20
CA GLN A 292 4.27 2.33 3.27
C GLN A 292 4.82 1.66 4.53
N PHE A 293 6.08 1.92 4.88
CA PHE A 293 6.69 1.41 6.10
C PHE A 293 5.94 1.86 7.36
N LEU A 294 5.62 3.15 7.49
CA LEU A 294 4.82 3.67 8.60
C LEU A 294 3.44 3.02 8.69
N SER A 295 2.79 2.75 7.54
CA SER A 295 1.51 2.03 7.53
C SER A 295 1.66 0.58 8.03
N LEU A 296 2.77 -0.10 7.68
CA LEU A 296 3.07 -1.45 8.15
C LEU A 296 3.38 -1.46 9.66
N LEU A 297 4.15 -0.50 10.14
CA LEU A 297 4.49 -0.34 11.55
C LEU A 297 3.24 -0.03 12.38
N GLY A 298 2.42 0.92 11.92
CA GLY A 298 1.23 1.36 12.62
C GLY A 298 0.25 0.22 12.91
N TYR A 299 -0.12 -0.58 11.88
CA TYR A 299 -1.06 -1.68 12.12
C TYR A 299 -0.46 -2.79 13.01
N LYS A 300 0.86 -3.03 12.93
CA LYS A 300 1.50 -4.06 13.76
C LYS A 300 1.59 -3.65 15.23
N LEU A 301 1.83 -2.37 15.50
CA LEU A 301 1.78 -1.82 16.85
C LEU A 301 0.33 -1.85 17.38
N GLU A 302 -0.66 -1.41 16.58
CA GLU A 302 -2.07 -1.44 16.95
C GLU A 302 -2.55 -2.85 17.29
N GLU A 303 -2.19 -3.86 16.51
CA GLU A 303 -2.52 -5.27 16.77
C GLU A 303 -1.97 -5.78 18.10
N ARG A 304 -0.90 -5.19 18.62
CA ARG A 304 -0.24 -5.55 19.89
C ARG A 304 -0.65 -4.65 21.07
N GLY A 305 -1.59 -3.73 20.87
CA GLY A 305 -1.96 -2.75 21.89
C GLY A 305 -0.88 -1.70 22.15
N LYS A 306 0.03 -1.49 21.18
CA LYS A 306 1.16 -0.57 21.24
C LYS A 306 0.87 0.71 20.42
N TYR A 307 1.78 1.69 20.43
CA TYR A 307 1.52 3.04 19.95
C TYR A 307 2.46 3.46 18.82
N LEU A 308 1.89 4.04 17.74
CA LEU A 308 2.62 4.87 16.80
C LEU A 308 2.25 6.33 17.07
N ILE A 309 3.17 7.09 17.65
CA ILE A 309 2.96 8.47 18.06
C ILE A 309 3.53 9.39 16.98
N LYS A 310 2.68 10.28 16.45
CA LYS A 310 3.09 11.25 15.45
C LYS A 310 3.34 12.60 16.11
N VAL A 311 4.55 13.10 15.94
CA VAL A 311 4.97 14.45 16.33
C VAL A 311 4.58 15.43 15.22
N ASP A 312 4.16 16.63 15.59
CA ASP A 312 3.75 17.66 14.65
C ASP A 312 4.84 17.95 13.62
N ARG A 313 4.44 18.16 12.34
CA ARG A 313 5.35 18.40 11.22
C ARG A 313 6.17 19.69 11.32
N TYR A 314 5.71 20.65 12.11
CA TYR A 314 6.39 21.93 12.35
C TYR A 314 7.30 21.88 13.59
N PHE A 315 7.34 20.76 14.29
CA PHE A 315 8.28 20.57 15.39
C PHE A 315 9.73 20.59 14.85
N ALA A 316 10.53 21.53 15.35
CA ALA A 316 11.88 21.76 14.83
C ALA A 316 12.90 20.73 15.37
N SER A 317 12.63 19.44 15.21
CA SER A 317 13.41 18.32 15.76
C SER A 317 14.91 18.45 15.52
N SER A 318 15.33 18.82 14.31
CA SER A 318 16.74 18.95 13.93
C SER A 318 17.43 20.23 14.44
N LYS A 319 16.66 21.29 14.80
CA LYS A 319 17.20 22.58 15.26
C LYS A 319 17.32 22.67 16.79
N ILE A 320 16.68 21.79 17.52
CA ILE A 320 16.68 21.78 18.99
C ILE A 320 17.83 20.92 19.50
N CYS A 321 18.56 21.41 20.49
CA CYS A 321 19.57 20.62 21.19
C CYS A 321 18.89 19.54 22.04
N SER A 322 19.23 18.28 21.81
CA SER A 322 18.65 17.17 22.59
C SER A 322 19.13 17.15 24.04
N VAL A 323 20.16 17.89 24.42
CA VAL A 323 20.66 17.97 25.81
C VAL A 323 20.02 19.12 26.55
N CYS A 324 20.24 20.37 26.10
CA CYS A 324 19.83 21.58 26.84
C CYS A 324 18.53 22.22 26.35
N GLY A 325 17.96 21.77 25.22
CA GLY A 325 16.74 22.35 24.66
C GLY A 325 16.94 23.65 23.87
N HIS A 326 18.15 24.22 23.79
CA HIS A 326 18.42 25.42 23.00
C HIS A 326 18.04 25.21 21.53
N LYS A 327 17.32 26.18 20.94
CA LYS A 327 16.88 26.13 19.55
C LYS A 327 17.71 27.04 18.67
N LYS A 328 18.47 26.47 17.74
CA LYS A 328 19.20 27.22 16.74
C LYS A 328 18.26 27.96 15.79
N LYS A 329 18.60 29.22 15.45
CA LYS A 329 17.89 30.03 14.44
C LYS A 329 18.04 29.40 13.06
N GLU A 330 19.26 29.02 12.69
CA GLU A 330 19.61 28.45 11.39
C GLU A 330 20.39 27.16 11.55
N LEU A 331 20.21 26.24 10.62
CA LEU A 331 20.94 24.98 10.50
C LEU A 331 20.97 24.60 9.03
N ALA A 332 22.13 24.62 8.40
CA ALA A 332 22.27 24.28 7.00
C ALA A 332 22.00 22.80 6.75
N LEU A 333 21.42 22.47 5.58
CA LEU A 333 21.16 21.05 5.21
C LEU A 333 22.44 20.23 5.04
N SER A 334 23.58 20.90 4.78
CA SER A 334 24.90 20.26 4.67
C SER A 334 25.52 19.89 6.01
N GLU A 335 25.10 20.56 7.10
CA GLU A 335 25.60 20.25 8.44
C GLU A 335 25.13 18.87 8.90
N ARG A 336 26.08 17.95 9.08
CA ARG A 336 25.78 16.57 9.53
C ARG A 336 25.99 16.36 11.02
N ILE A 337 26.78 17.24 11.64
CA ILE A 337 27.06 17.22 13.07
C ILE A 337 26.32 18.39 13.71
N TYR A 338 25.52 18.11 14.71
CA TYR A 338 24.89 19.12 15.55
C TYR A 338 25.86 19.54 16.64
N LEU A 339 26.16 20.83 16.71
CA LEU A 339 27.02 21.44 17.72
C LEU A 339 26.20 22.44 18.52
N CYS A 340 26.29 22.42 19.85
CA CYS A 340 25.61 23.36 20.73
C CYS A 340 26.61 24.02 21.70
N GLU A 341 26.32 25.26 22.10
CA GLU A 341 27.09 25.99 23.12
C GLU A 341 27.17 25.26 24.47
N CYS A 342 26.19 24.39 24.78
CA CYS A 342 26.26 23.57 25.96
C CYS A 342 27.28 22.40 25.89
N GLY A 343 28.07 22.32 24.83
CA GLY A 343 29.06 21.28 24.59
C GLY A 343 28.49 20.02 23.85
N ASN A 344 27.19 19.96 23.58
CA ASN A 344 26.62 18.83 22.84
C ASN A 344 27.15 18.78 21.42
N ARG A 345 27.79 17.63 21.06
CA ARG A 345 28.30 17.31 19.72
C ARG A 345 27.83 15.92 19.33
N MET A 346 26.92 15.82 18.38
CA MET A 346 26.40 14.52 17.93
C MET A 346 25.95 14.57 16.46
N ASP A 347 25.69 13.39 15.89
CA ASP A 347 25.05 13.29 14.56
C ASP A 347 23.70 14.04 14.59
N ARG A 348 23.44 14.87 13.57
CA ARG A 348 22.26 15.72 13.50
C ARG A 348 20.96 14.89 13.45
N ASP A 349 20.97 13.78 12.69
CA ASP A 349 19.80 12.94 12.52
C ASP A 349 19.51 12.17 13.82
N VAL A 350 20.56 11.80 14.58
CA VAL A 350 20.43 11.21 15.93
C VAL A 350 19.87 12.24 16.90
N ASN A 351 20.38 13.49 16.89
CA ASN A 351 19.85 14.59 17.70
C ASN A 351 18.34 14.80 17.44
N ALA A 352 17.94 14.79 16.16
CA ALA A 352 16.54 14.91 15.76
C ALA A 352 15.70 13.73 16.28
N ALA A 353 16.17 12.49 16.14
CA ALA A 353 15.48 11.31 16.63
C ALA A 353 15.28 11.32 18.16
N VAL A 354 16.26 11.80 18.92
CA VAL A 354 16.15 11.99 20.38
C VAL A 354 15.10 13.07 20.72
N ASN A 355 15.06 14.17 19.97
CA ASN A 355 14.05 15.21 20.17
C ASN A 355 12.63 14.70 19.83
N ILE A 356 12.48 13.92 18.76
CA ILE A 356 11.22 13.26 18.38
C ILE A 356 10.78 12.31 19.51
N LEU A 357 11.71 11.57 20.12
CA LEU A 357 11.43 10.72 21.26
C LEU A 357 10.89 11.51 22.46
N LYS A 358 11.57 12.61 22.83
CA LYS A 358 11.18 13.46 23.95
C LYS A 358 9.79 14.06 23.76
N GLU A 359 9.54 14.64 22.58
CA GLU A 359 8.24 15.21 22.22
C GLU A 359 7.15 14.14 22.16
N GLY A 360 7.44 12.97 21.59
CA GLY A 360 6.53 11.84 21.57
C GLY A 360 6.14 11.33 22.96
N LYS A 361 7.09 11.27 23.89
CA LYS A 361 6.81 10.97 25.31
C LYS A 361 5.91 12.03 25.95
N ARG A 362 6.13 13.33 25.63
CA ARG A 362 5.29 14.44 26.10
C ARG A 362 3.84 14.32 25.58
N ILE A 363 3.69 13.99 24.30
CA ILE A 363 2.36 13.75 23.69
C ILE A 363 1.67 12.55 24.35
N TYR A 364 2.39 11.45 24.52
CA TYR A 364 1.85 10.24 25.17
C TYR A 364 1.29 10.53 26.55
N LYS A 365 2.05 11.24 27.41
CA LYS A 365 1.62 11.62 28.77
C LYS A 365 0.38 12.53 28.81
N LYS A 366 0.09 13.26 27.73
CA LYS A 366 -1.12 14.10 27.63
C LYS A 366 -2.36 13.32 27.18
N CYS A 367 -2.17 12.15 26.55
CA CYS A 367 -3.25 11.34 25.98
C CYS A 367 -3.52 10.05 26.78
N ALA A 368 -2.63 9.70 27.70
CA ALA A 368 -2.78 8.61 28.67
C ALA A 368 -3.40 9.12 29.96
#